data_c97d0f0410bbd691dd652689ecf900a2
#
_entry.id   c97d0f0410bbd691dd652689ecf900a2
#
_cell.length_a   1.000
_cell.length_b   1.000
_cell.length_c   1.000
_cell.angle_alpha   90.00
_cell.angle_beta   90.00
_cell.angle_gamma   90.00
#
_symmetry.space_group_name_H-M   'P 1'
#
loop_
_entity.id
_entity.type
_entity.pdbx_description
1 polymer ?
#
loop_
_entity_poly.entity_id
_entity_poly.type
_entity_poly.pdbx_seq_one_letter_code
_entity_poly.pdbx_strand_id
1 'polypeptide(L)'
;ADRLMTEYEVYSYEAFKKSIHDELRTCERAFEKDIQTNTFKLYFDLLKSKKPNLAELSNEEICRLQGFTDEGKPTLTGIMLFSNYPQAFFPQLCITAVSVPGTEISSTANVGERFIDNQRIDGTLVQMLNDALVFVRKNMKTATIIDPNTGKRTDKTEYPVIAIRELILNALIHRDYSIHTDTTPITIKMFSDRFEIENPGGLYGRMTLDRLGKVSADTRNPKIAGAMEILGETENRYSGIPTIINAMEQSGLT
;
A
#
# COMPACT_ATOMS: atom_id res chain seq x y z
N ALA A 1 -26.26 -4.59 -21.79
CA ALA A 1 -26.09 -3.40 -22.64
C ALA A 1 -24.60 -3.04 -22.63
N ASP A 2 -23.97 -2.98 -23.80
CA ASP A 2 -22.60 -2.54 -23.96
C ASP A 2 -22.55 -1.04 -23.62
N ARG A 3 -21.73 -0.67 -22.64
CA ARG A 3 -21.47 0.72 -22.33
C ARG A 3 -20.14 1.16 -22.96
N LEU A 4 -20.03 2.41 -23.33
CA LEU A 4 -18.75 2.99 -23.74
C LEU A 4 -17.79 3.01 -22.54
N MET A 5 -16.52 2.71 -22.80
CA MET A 5 -15.45 2.85 -21.80
C MET A 5 -15.28 4.32 -21.44
N THR A 6 -15.03 4.59 -20.17
CA THR A 6 -14.61 5.92 -19.73
C THR A 6 -13.19 6.22 -20.19
N GLU A 7 -12.78 7.50 -20.20
CA GLU A 7 -11.41 7.90 -20.55
C GLU A 7 -10.37 7.18 -19.67
N TYR A 8 -10.67 7.02 -18.38
CA TYR A 8 -9.82 6.29 -17.47
C TYR A 8 -9.70 4.80 -17.84
N GLU A 9 -10.81 4.13 -18.18
CA GLU A 9 -10.79 2.72 -18.59
C GLU A 9 -9.96 2.52 -19.88
N VAL A 10 -10.08 3.42 -20.84
CA VAL A 10 -9.26 3.43 -22.06
C VAL A 10 -7.80 3.61 -21.71
N TYR A 11 -7.49 4.61 -20.87
CA TYR A 11 -6.10 4.85 -20.42
C TYR A 11 -5.51 3.62 -19.72
N SER A 12 -6.21 3.03 -18.76
CA SER A 12 -5.74 1.86 -18.01
C SER A 12 -5.45 0.66 -18.91
N TYR A 13 -6.31 0.43 -19.92
CA TYR A 13 -6.11 -0.61 -20.91
C TYR A 13 -4.89 -0.34 -21.81
N GLU A 14 -4.75 0.89 -22.30
CA GLU A 14 -3.60 1.30 -23.13
C GLU A 14 -2.29 1.27 -22.35
N ALA A 15 -2.30 1.69 -21.07
CA ALA A 15 -1.13 1.66 -20.21
C ALA A 15 -0.62 0.23 -20.01
N PHE A 16 -1.53 -0.72 -19.76
CA PHE A 16 -1.15 -2.13 -19.69
C PHE A 16 -0.58 -2.63 -21.02
N LYS A 17 -1.27 -2.39 -22.13
CA LYS A 17 -0.88 -2.86 -23.47
C LYS A 17 0.47 -2.30 -23.92
N LYS A 18 0.77 -1.05 -23.56
CA LYS A 18 2.01 -0.35 -23.93
C LYS A 18 3.10 -0.42 -22.88
N SER A 19 2.87 -1.14 -21.78
CA SER A 19 3.79 -1.22 -20.62
C SER A 19 4.17 0.17 -20.07
N ILE A 20 3.20 1.07 -19.97
CA ILE A 20 3.38 2.38 -19.32
C ILE A 20 3.32 2.17 -17.81
N HIS A 21 4.35 2.63 -17.12
CA HIS A 21 4.46 2.55 -15.66
C HIS A 21 4.47 3.96 -15.07
N ASP A 22 3.30 4.42 -14.60
CA ASP A 22 3.12 5.77 -14.02
C ASP A 22 3.98 6.01 -12.77
N GLU A 23 4.40 4.94 -12.10
CA GLU A 23 5.34 5.01 -10.97
C GLU A 23 6.70 5.63 -11.36
N LEU A 24 7.05 5.63 -12.67
CA LEU A 24 8.30 6.16 -13.20
C LEU A 24 8.20 7.62 -13.64
N ARG A 25 7.02 8.25 -13.57
CA ARG A 25 6.88 9.66 -13.94
C ARG A 25 7.78 10.54 -13.09
N THR A 26 8.51 11.45 -13.74
CA THR A 26 9.39 12.40 -13.07
C THR A 26 8.61 13.48 -12.33
N CYS A 27 9.19 13.98 -11.25
CA CYS A 27 8.70 15.15 -10.54
C CYS A 27 9.62 16.34 -10.80
N GLU A 28 9.20 17.26 -11.66
CA GLU A 28 10.00 18.42 -12.08
C GLU A 28 10.41 19.36 -10.93
N ARG A 29 9.64 19.37 -9.83
CA ARG A 29 9.92 20.20 -8.66
C ARG A 29 10.88 19.56 -7.67
N ALA A 30 11.19 18.26 -7.83
CA ALA A 30 12.08 17.53 -6.93
C ALA A 30 13.51 17.54 -7.46
N PHE A 31 14.46 17.44 -6.52
CA PHE A 31 15.89 17.32 -6.76
C PHE A 31 16.41 16.04 -6.12
N GLU A 32 17.54 15.52 -6.55
CA GLU A 32 18.17 14.30 -5.98
C GLU A 32 18.33 14.36 -4.45
N LYS A 33 18.67 15.54 -3.90
CA LYS A 33 18.79 15.74 -2.45
C LYS A 33 17.51 15.41 -1.68
N ASP A 34 16.35 15.50 -2.32
CA ASP A 34 15.06 15.26 -1.68
C ASP A 34 14.78 13.77 -1.44
N ILE A 35 15.54 12.88 -2.07
CA ILE A 35 15.49 11.43 -1.88
C ILE A 35 16.71 10.84 -1.16
N GLN A 36 17.77 11.61 -0.94
CA GLN A 36 19.03 11.15 -0.30
C GLN A 36 18.90 11.08 1.22
N THR A 37 17.99 10.29 1.74
CA THR A 37 17.69 10.13 3.17
C THR A 37 18.41 8.94 3.80
N ASN A 38 18.19 8.69 5.10
CA ASN A 38 18.73 7.51 5.76
C ASN A 38 18.09 6.20 5.22
N THR A 39 16.79 6.22 4.88
CA THR A 39 16.12 5.07 4.24
C THR A 39 16.72 4.76 2.87
N PHE A 40 17.09 5.78 2.10
CA PHE A 40 17.80 5.63 0.84
C PHE A 40 19.15 4.91 1.06
N LYS A 41 19.96 5.33 2.01
CA LYS A 41 21.24 4.67 2.32
C LYS A 41 21.05 3.22 2.72
N LEU A 42 20.11 2.95 3.63
CA LEU A 42 19.78 1.59 4.06
C LEU A 42 19.36 0.71 2.86
N TYR A 43 18.53 1.23 1.97
CA TYR A 43 18.11 0.52 0.77
C TYR A 43 19.32 0.09 -0.09
N PHE A 44 20.27 0.98 -0.31
CA PHE A 44 21.46 0.68 -1.12
C PHE A 44 22.36 -0.37 -0.47
N ASP A 45 22.55 -0.30 0.83
CA ASP A 45 23.32 -1.30 1.59
C ASP A 45 22.65 -2.69 1.45
N LEU A 46 21.34 -2.77 1.62
CA LEU A 46 20.56 -3.99 1.46
C LEU A 46 20.60 -4.50 0.02
N LEU A 47 20.43 -3.62 -0.96
CA LEU A 47 20.43 -3.97 -2.38
C LEU A 47 21.79 -4.55 -2.79
N LYS A 48 22.88 -3.88 -2.45
CA LYS A 48 24.25 -4.34 -2.77
C LYS A 48 24.58 -5.66 -2.08
N SER A 49 24.10 -5.86 -0.85
CA SER A 49 24.22 -7.16 -0.15
C SER A 49 23.45 -8.28 -0.84
N LYS A 50 22.21 -8.03 -1.28
CA LYS A 50 21.36 -9.03 -1.94
C LYS A 50 21.74 -9.26 -3.41
N LYS A 51 22.33 -8.28 -4.08
CA LYS A 51 22.70 -8.30 -5.50
C LYS A 51 24.16 -7.85 -5.68
N PRO A 52 25.15 -8.71 -5.43
CA PRO A 52 26.57 -8.33 -5.47
C PRO A 52 27.04 -7.77 -6.81
N ASN A 53 26.41 -8.16 -7.91
CA ASN A 53 26.71 -7.62 -9.25
C ASN A 53 26.40 -6.12 -9.40
N LEU A 54 25.64 -5.53 -8.50
CA LEU A 54 25.38 -4.09 -8.46
C LEU A 54 26.34 -3.34 -7.56
N ALA A 55 27.20 -4.04 -6.81
CA ALA A 55 28.08 -3.41 -5.82
C ALA A 55 29.11 -2.46 -6.44
N GLU A 56 29.54 -2.74 -7.67
CA GLU A 56 30.52 -1.94 -8.42
C GLU A 56 29.91 -0.68 -9.07
N LEU A 57 28.58 -0.60 -9.17
CA LEU A 57 27.90 0.54 -9.76
C LEU A 57 27.83 1.71 -8.75
N SER A 58 27.89 2.92 -9.31
CA SER A 58 27.62 4.13 -8.54
C SER A 58 26.16 4.17 -8.06
N ASN A 59 25.88 4.92 -7.00
CA ASN A 59 24.52 5.08 -6.51
C ASN A 59 23.62 5.76 -7.56
N GLU A 60 24.16 6.67 -8.37
CA GLU A 60 23.45 7.34 -9.46
C GLU A 60 23.01 6.33 -10.53
N GLU A 61 23.93 5.45 -10.97
CA GLU A 61 23.61 4.39 -11.93
C GLU A 61 22.54 3.44 -11.37
N ILE A 62 22.64 3.06 -10.08
CA ILE A 62 21.63 2.23 -9.43
C ILE A 62 20.29 2.96 -9.37
N CYS A 63 20.25 4.25 -9.01
CA CYS A 63 19.01 5.05 -9.01
C CYS A 63 18.30 4.98 -10.36
N ARG A 64 19.04 5.21 -11.44
CA ARG A 64 18.50 5.13 -12.81
C ARG A 64 17.99 3.71 -13.13
N LEU A 65 18.78 2.67 -12.86
CA LEU A 65 18.39 1.28 -13.13
C LEU A 65 17.18 0.83 -12.31
N GLN A 66 17.07 1.30 -11.07
CA GLN A 66 15.92 1.01 -10.19
C GLN A 66 14.69 1.89 -10.49
N GLY A 67 14.84 2.93 -11.33
CA GLY A 67 13.78 3.85 -11.68
C GLY A 67 13.45 4.87 -10.57
N PHE A 68 14.42 5.20 -9.71
CA PHE A 68 14.27 6.23 -8.67
C PHE A 68 14.55 7.63 -9.20
N THR A 69 15.36 7.68 -10.24
CA THR A 69 15.61 8.91 -11.01
C THR A 69 15.55 8.62 -12.51
N ASP A 70 15.18 9.62 -13.28
CA ASP A 70 15.27 9.65 -14.74
C ASP A 70 15.88 11.00 -15.14
N GLU A 71 16.95 10.97 -15.95
CA GLU A 71 17.75 12.15 -16.34
C GLU A 71 18.12 13.07 -15.15
N GLY A 72 18.46 12.49 -13.99
CA GLY A 72 18.80 13.21 -12.75
C GLY A 72 17.59 13.80 -12.00
N LYS A 73 16.36 13.56 -12.47
CA LYS A 73 15.14 13.98 -11.79
C LYS A 73 14.54 12.82 -10.97
N PRO A 74 14.17 13.02 -9.72
CA PRO A 74 13.45 12.00 -8.96
C PRO A 74 12.12 11.62 -9.62
N THR A 75 11.86 10.33 -9.67
CA THR A 75 10.57 9.80 -10.10
C THR A 75 9.60 9.74 -8.92
N LEU A 76 8.32 9.45 -9.21
CA LEU A 76 7.33 9.17 -8.17
C LEU A 76 7.82 8.04 -7.25
N THR A 77 8.36 6.95 -7.80
CA THR A 77 8.91 5.84 -7.02
C THR A 77 10.01 6.31 -6.06
N GLY A 78 10.99 7.09 -6.56
CA GLY A 78 12.07 7.62 -5.70
C GLY A 78 11.54 8.48 -4.57
N ILE A 79 10.56 9.35 -4.86
CA ILE A 79 9.96 10.25 -3.87
C ILE A 79 9.15 9.46 -2.84
N MET A 80 8.25 8.57 -3.27
CA MET A 80 7.38 7.82 -2.37
C MET A 80 8.13 6.82 -1.47
N LEU A 81 9.30 6.37 -1.89
CA LEU A 81 10.13 5.47 -1.09
C LEU A 81 11.10 6.20 -0.14
N PHE A 82 11.64 7.34 -0.55
CA PHE A 82 12.82 7.88 0.13
C PHE A 82 12.71 9.34 0.58
N SER A 83 11.78 10.13 0.06
CA SER A 83 11.65 11.54 0.50
C SER A 83 11.26 11.62 1.98
N ASN A 84 11.77 12.64 2.68
CA ASN A 84 11.35 12.91 4.06
C ASN A 84 9.86 13.30 4.15
N TYR A 85 9.30 13.88 3.09
CA TYR A 85 7.90 14.27 3.04
C TYR A 85 7.36 14.17 1.60
N PRO A 86 7.02 12.95 1.12
CA PRO A 86 6.53 12.73 -0.24
C PRO A 86 5.30 13.56 -0.60
N GLN A 87 4.44 13.84 0.38
CA GLN A 87 3.19 14.58 0.19
C GLN A 87 3.39 16.08 -0.10
N ALA A 88 4.61 16.61 0.06
CA ALA A 88 4.96 17.94 -0.47
C ALA A 88 4.92 17.96 -2.01
N PHE A 89 5.20 16.83 -2.65
CA PHE A 89 5.21 16.67 -4.11
C PHE A 89 3.89 16.08 -4.63
N PHE A 90 3.34 15.11 -3.90
CA PHE A 90 2.12 14.38 -4.22
C PHE A 90 1.13 14.41 -3.04
N PRO A 91 0.38 15.52 -2.84
CA PRO A 91 -0.39 15.77 -1.62
C PRO A 91 -1.41 14.68 -1.28
N GLN A 92 -2.00 14.01 -2.27
CA GLN A 92 -3.04 13.00 -2.03
C GLN A 92 -2.54 11.55 -2.13
N LEU A 93 -1.22 11.34 -2.34
CA LEU A 93 -0.65 10.00 -2.25
C LEU A 93 -0.39 9.65 -0.76
N CYS A 94 -1.47 9.55 0.00
CA CYS A 94 -1.51 9.26 1.42
C CYS A 94 -2.62 8.24 1.71
N ILE A 95 -2.79 7.88 2.99
CA ILE A 95 -3.91 7.08 3.47
C ILE A 95 -4.78 7.98 4.35
N THR A 96 -6.10 7.95 4.16
CA THR A 96 -7.05 8.48 5.13
C THR A 96 -7.71 7.33 5.86
N ALA A 97 -7.69 7.36 7.18
CA ALA A 97 -8.20 6.28 8.01
C ALA A 97 -9.24 6.82 8.99
N VAL A 98 -10.40 6.16 9.08
CA VAL A 98 -11.48 6.51 9.99
C VAL A 98 -11.99 5.28 10.74
N SER A 99 -12.34 5.46 12.02
CA SER A 99 -13.09 4.48 12.83
C SER A 99 -14.49 5.03 13.07
N VAL A 100 -15.50 4.28 12.67
CA VAL A 100 -16.91 4.68 12.66
C VAL A 100 -17.64 3.93 13.78
N PRO A 101 -18.50 4.61 14.58
CA PRO A 101 -19.17 3.97 15.71
C PRO A 101 -20.25 2.94 15.33
N GLY A 102 -20.69 2.92 14.07
CA GLY A 102 -21.75 2.04 13.57
C GLY A 102 -21.38 1.32 12.29
N THR A 103 -22.40 0.92 11.55
CA THR A 103 -22.26 0.16 10.29
C THR A 103 -22.29 1.05 9.03
N GLU A 104 -22.59 2.33 9.20
CA GLU A 104 -22.72 3.31 8.12
C GLU A 104 -21.81 4.51 8.40
N ILE A 105 -21.27 5.15 7.36
CA ILE A 105 -20.42 6.34 7.51
C ILE A 105 -21.17 7.54 8.14
N SER A 106 -22.48 7.53 8.06
CA SER A 106 -23.38 8.50 8.68
C SER A 106 -23.73 8.18 10.13
N SER A 107 -23.33 6.99 10.66
CA SER A 107 -23.60 6.59 12.04
C SER A 107 -22.94 7.54 13.04
N THR A 108 -23.68 7.87 14.11
CA THR A 108 -23.18 8.68 15.23
C THR A 108 -23.31 7.89 16.52
N ALA A 109 -22.28 7.91 17.38
CA ALA A 109 -22.31 7.19 18.66
C ALA A 109 -23.14 7.92 19.71
N ASN A 110 -22.92 9.21 19.85
CA ASN A 110 -23.61 10.14 20.75
C ASN A 110 -23.90 11.42 20.01
N VAL A 111 -24.59 12.35 20.64
CA VAL A 111 -24.91 13.65 20.01
C VAL A 111 -23.63 14.34 19.55
N GLY A 112 -23.36 14.28 18.22
CA GLY A 112 -22.27 14.97 17.55
C GLY A 112 -20.99 14.17 17.27
N GLU A 113 -20.79 12.98 17.80
CA GLU A 113 -19.61 12.16 17.49
C GLU A 113 -19.79 11.39 16.17
N ARG A 114 -19.15 11.87 15.12
CA ARG A 114 -19.21 11.26 13.79
C ARG A 114 -18.17 10.16 13.60
N PHE A 115 -16.99 10.29 14.18
CA PHE A 115 -15.91 9.31 14.13
C PHE A 115 -15.37 9.06 15.54
N ILE A 116 -15.02 7.80 15.85
CA ILE A 116 -14.30 7.41 17.07
C ILE A 116 -12.85 7.89 16.96
N ASP A 117 -12.26 7.72 15.77
CA ASP A 117 -10.91 8.15 15.43
C ASP A 117 -10.84 8.52 13.95
N ASN A 118 -9.94 9.41 13.61
CA ASN A 118 -9.74 9.88 12.24
C ASN A 118 -8.30 10.35 12.09
N GLN A 119 -7.60 9.85 11.09
CA GLN A 119 -6.21 10.17 10.85
C GLN A 119 -5.92 10.27 9.36
N ARG A 120 -5.14 11.29 8.99
CA ARG A 120 -4.42 11.32 7.73
C ARG A 120 -3.03 10.77 7.97
N ILE A 121 -2.61 9.78 7.18
CA ILE A 121 -1.35 9.06 7.32
C ILE A 121 -0.50 9.43 6.10
N ASP A 122 0.51 10.25 6.33
CA ASP A 122 1.49 10.73 5.37
C ASP A 122 2.84 10.02 5.56
N GLY A 123 3.80 10.27 4.68
CA GLY A 123 5.16 9.72 4.74
C GLY A 123 5.49 8.83 3.55
N THR A 124 6.60 8.11 3.64
CA THR A 124 7.01 7.11 2.65
C THR A 124 6.06 5.91 2.66
N LEU A 125 6.12 5.05 1.63
CA LEU A 125 5.29 3.84 1.56
C LEU A 125 5.48 2.95 2.81
N VAL A 126 6.70 2.80 3.31
CA VAL A 126 7.00 2.01 4.52
C VAL A 126 6.43 2.68 5.77
N GLN A 127 6.55 4.01 5.89
CA GLN A 127 5.97 4.76 7.01
C GLN A 127 4.44 4.65 6.99
N MET A 128 3.81 4.87 5.83
CA MET A 128 2.35 4.74 5.70
C MET A 128 1.86 3.34 6.04
N LEU A 129 2.57 2.27 5.64
CA LEU A 129 2.25 0.90 6.03
C LEU A 129 2.25 0.74 7.56
N ASN A 130 3.33 1.18 8.21
CA ASN A 130 3.48 1.03 9.66
C ASN A 130 2.47 1.86 10.44
N ASP A 131 2.27 3.12 10.06
CA ASP A 131 1.35 4.03 10.76
C ASP A 131 -0.12 3.61 10.56
N ALA A 132 -0.48 3.07 9.38
CA ALA A 132 -1.80 2.50 9.15
C ALA A 132 -2.04 1.25 10.03
N LEU A 133 -1.02 0.40 10.20
CA LEU A 133 -1.10 -0.73 11.14
C LEU A 133 -1.27 -0.27 12.58
N VAL A 134 -0.57 0.79 13.00
CA VAL A 134 -0.73 1.38 14.34
C VAL A 134 -2.16 1.90 14.50
N PHE A 135 -2.70 2.63 13.51
CA PHE A 135 -4.09 3.11 13.53
C PHE A 135 -5.09 1.96 13.69
N VAL A 136 -4.95 0.90 12.87
CA VAL A 136 -5.87 -0.25 12.94
C VAL A 136 -5.77 -0.97 14.29
N ARG A 137 -4.56 -1.23 14.80
CA ARG A 137 -4.35 -1.87 16.11
C ARG A 137 -4.93 -1.06 17.27
N LYS A 138 -4.86 0.25 17.21
CA LYS A 138 -5.44 1.15 18.22
C LYS A 138 -6.97 1.08 18.24
N ASN A 139 -7.59 0.90 17.09
CA ASN A 139 -9.03 1.00 16.92
C ASN A 139 -9.76 -0.34 16.87
N MET A 140 -9.06 -1.47 16.64
CA MET A 140 -9.67 -2.80 16.65
C MET A 140 -9.89 -3.32 18.08
N LYS A 141 -10.93 -4.11 18.27
CA LYS A 141 -11.23 -4.79 19.53
C LYS A 141 -10.24 -5.93 19.78
N THR A 142 -9.91 -6.15 21.04
CA THR A 142 -9.12 -7.30 21.47
C THR A 142 -9.87 -8.02 22.58
N ALA A 143 -10.19 -9.30 22.35
CA ALA A 143 -10.82 -10.16 23.35
C ALA A 143 -9.75 -10.95 24.09
N THR A 144 -9.85 -10.99 25.42
CA THR A 144 -9.05 -11.91 26.25
C THR A 144 -9.77 -13.23 26.38
N ILE A 145 -9.15 -14.31 25.93
CA ILE A 145 -9.64 -15.69 26.05
C ILE A 145 -8.81 -16.39 27.13
N ILE A 146 -9.51 -17.01 28.09
CA ILE A 146 -8.87 -17.86 29.11
C ILE A 146 -9.23 -19.31 28.78
N ASP A 147 -8.24 -20.13 28.52
CA ASP A 147 -8.43 -21.57 28.30
C ASP A 147 -8.96 -22.21 29.59
N PRO A 148 -10.15 -22.81 29.57
CA PRO A 148 -10.79 -23.34 30.78
C PRO A 148 -10.03 -24.52 31.41
N ASN A 149 -9.19 -25.22 30.64
CA ASN A 149 -8.45 -26.39 31.11
C ASN A 149 -7.07 -26.04 31.65
N THR A 150 -6.41 -25.05 31.06
CA THR A 150 -5.02 -24.68 31.37
C THR A 150 -4.93 -23.37 32.14
N GLY A 151 -5.99 -22.58 32.19
CA GLY A 151 -5.96 -21.21 32.73
C GLY A 151 -5.11 -20.21 31.91
N LYS A 152 -4.58 -20.62 30.77
CA LYS A 152 -3.70 -19.78 29.97
C LYS A 152 -4.51 -18.67 29.30
N ARG A 153 -4.02 -17.44 29.46
CA ARG A 153 -4.57 -16.26 28.79
C ARG A 153 -4.03 -16.17 27.36
N THR A 154 -4.91 -15.89 26.40
CA THR A 154 -4.56 -15.56 25.01
C THR A 154 -5.41 -14.35 24.60
N ASP A 155 -4.76 -13.33 24.03
CA ASP A 155 -5.46 -12.17 23.51
C ASP A 155 -5.73 -12.41 22.01
N LYS A 156 -7.01 -12.36 21.61
CA LYS A 156 -7.47 -12.50 20.23
C LYS A 156 -7.90 -11.13 19.70
N THR A 157 -7.22 -10.67 18.64
CA THR A 157 -7.60 -9.45 17.94
C THR A 157 -8.83 -9.68 17.06
N GLU A 158 -9.63 -8.63 16.84
CA GLU A 158 -10.83 -8.64 16.00
C GLU A 158 -10.51 -9.10 14.57
N TYR A 159 -9.39 -8.61 14.00
CA TYR A 159 -8.87 -9.02 12.72
C TYR A 159 -7.47 -9.61 12.85
N PRO A 160 -7.11 -10.62 12.03
CA PRO A 160 -5.72 -11.13 11.98
C PRO A 160 -4.78 -10.03 11.48
N VAL A 161 -3.77 -9.68 12.28
CA VAL A 161 -2.83 -8.59 11.94
C VAL A 161 -2.12 -8.85 10.62
N ILE A 162 -1.83 -10.11 10.30
CA ILE A 162 -1.20 -10.50 9.03
C ILE A 162 -2.11 -10.18 7.83
N ALA A 163 -3.42 -10.40 7.94
CA ALA A 163 -4.36 -10.07 6.87
C ALA A 163 -4.46 -8.55 6.66
N ILE A 164 -4.56 -7.78 7.76
CA ILE A 164 -4.59 -6.31 7.67
C ILE A 164 -3.31 -5.76 7.05
N ARG A 165 -2.13 -6.27 7.49
CA ARG A 165 -0.85 -5.84 6.93
C ARG A 165 -0.78 -6.09 5.42
N GLU A 166 -1.21 -7.27 5.00
CA GLU A 166 -1.19 -7.65 3.59
C GLU A 166 -2.18 -6.82 2.76
N LEU A 167 -3.37 -6.50 3.30
CA LEU A 167 -4.33 -5.61 2.64
C LEU A 167 -3.76 -4.20 2.42
N ILE A 168 -3.15 -3.61 3.45
CA ILE A 168 -2.55 -2.27 3.35
C ILE A 168 -1.36 -2.28 2.38
N LEU A 169 -0.50 -3.30 2.48
CA LEU A 169 0.65 -3.46 1.60
C LEU A 169 0.22 -3.60 0.12
N ASN A 170 -0.79 -4.43 -0.14
CA ASN A 170 -1.36 -4.59 -1.48
C ASN A 170 -1.96 -3.27 -1.99
N ALA A 171 -2.65 -2.51 -1.15
CA ALA A 171 -3.18 -1.21 -1.53
C ALA A 171 -2.06 -0.24 -1.93
N LEU A 172 -0.95 -0.18 -1.18
CA LEU A 172 0.19 0.67 -1.49
C LEU A 172 0.93 0.23 -2.75
N ILE A 173 1.19 -1.07 -2.93
CA ILE A 173 1.95 -1.59 -4.07
C ILE A 173 1.14 -1.54 -5.37
N HIS A 174 -0.15 -1.89 -5.31
CA HIS A 174 -1.02 -2.01 -6.50
C HIS A 174 -1.89 -0.79 -6.78
N ARG A 175 -1.72 0.31 -6.00
CA ARG A 175 -2.37 1.58 -6.28
C ARG A 175 -2.11 1.99 -7.75
N ASP A 176 -3.12 2.60 -8.35
CA ASP A 176 -2.93 3.36 -9.57
C ASP A 176 -2.27 4.70 -9.24
N TYR A 177 -1.04 4.91 -9.71
CA TYR A 177 -0.27 6.13 -9.52
C TYR A 177 -0.35 7.08 -10.73
N SER A 178 -1.30 6.84 -11.64
CA SER A 178 -1.54 7.73 -12.79
C SER A 178 -2.10 9.09 -12.36
N ILE A 179 -2.02 10.05 -13.28
CA ILE A 179 -2.61 11.40 -13.07
C ILE A 179 -4.12 11.36 -12.88
N HIS A 180 -4.80 10.30 -13.30
CA HIS A 180 -6.25 10.14 -13.16
C HIS A 180 -6.69 9.84 -11.73
N THR A 181 -5.80 9.34 -10.89
CA THR A 181 -6.09 8.89 -9.53
C THR A 181 -5.23 9.56 -8.46
N ASP A 182 -4.27 10.41 -8.82
CA ASP A 182 -3.32 11.02 -7.89
C ASP A 182 -3.96 12.08 -6.96
N THR A 183 -5.20 12.45 -7.21
CA THR A 183 -6.00 13.35 -6.35
C THR A 183 -6.84 12.60 -5.30
N THR A 184 -6.83 11.27 -5.29
CA THR A 184 -7.67 10.46 -4.40
C THR A 184 -6.79 9.62 -3.47
N PRO A 185 -6.90 9.73 -2.14
CA PRO A 185 -6.12 8.92 -1.21
C PRO A 185 -6.60 7.46 -1.17
N ILE A 186 -5.77 6.56 -0.64
CA ILE A 186 -6.24 5.26 -0.15
C ILE A 186 -7.10 5.54 1.09
N THR A 187 -8.23 4.85 1.22
CA THR A 187 -9.13 5.06 2.35
C THR A 187 -9.29 3.78 3.15
N ILE A 188 -9.07 3.87 4.47
CA ILE A 188 -9.34 2.81 5.45
C ILE A 188 -10.56 3.22 6.26
N LYS A 189 -11.57 2.34 6.33
CA LYS A 189 -12.78 2.53 7.13
C LYS A 189 -12.96 1.33 8.06
N MET A 190 -12.96 1.58 9.35
CA MET A 190 -13.25 0.57 10.37
C MET A 190 -14.67 0.82 10.88
N PHE A 191 -15.59 -0.08 10.53
CA PHE A 191 -16.97 -0.08 11.03
C PHE A 191 -17.11 -1.01 12.25
N SER A 192 -18.26 -1.00 12.91
CA SER A 192 -18.50 -1.88 14.04
C SER A 192 -18.61 -3.37 13.66
N ASP A 193 -18.84 -3.67 12.38
CA ASP A 193 -19.08 -5.00 11.81
C ASP A 193 -18.08 -5.43 10.72
N ARG A 194 -17.27 -4.50 10.17
CA ARG A 194 -16.33 -4.79 9.06
C ARG A 194 -15.18 -3.80 8.98
N PHE A 195 -14.16 -4.22 8.26
CA PHE A 195 -13.03 -3.41 7.82
C PHE A 195 -13.11 -3.23 6.28
N GLU A 196 -12.98 -2.00 5.82
CA GLU A 196 -12.92 -1.69 4.39
C GLU A 196 -11.60 -0.97 4.06
N ILE A 197 -11.00 -1.33 2.93
CA ILE A 197 -9.91 -0.57 2.31
C ILE A 197 -10.28 -0.30 0.85
N GLU A 198 -10.29 0.98 0.49
CA GLU A 198 -10.57 1.45 -0.86
C GLU A 198 -9.28 1.96 -1.48
N ASN A 199 -8.93 1.40 -2.63
CA ASN A 199 -7.72 1.74 -3.36
C ASN A 199 -8.07 2.40 -4.70
N PRO A 200 -7.54 3.58 -5.00
CA PRO A 200 -7.77 4.23 -6.29
C PRO A 200 -7.27 3.37 -7.45
N GLY A 201 -8.12 3.24 -8.47
CA GLY A 201 -7.88 2.42 -9.64
C GLY A 201 -8.67 1.13 -9.66
N GLY A 202 -8.78 0.52 -10.85
CA GLY A 202 -9.39 -0.78 -11.05
C GLY A 202 -8.38 -1.93 -11.01
N LEU A 203 -8.86 -3.16 -11.21
CA LEU A 203 -8.01 -4.32 -11.42
C LEU A 203 -7.10 -4.10 -12.64
N TYR A 204 -5.83 -4.51 -12.54
CA TYR A 204 -4.82 -4.22 -13.56
C TYR A 204 -4.57 -5.43 -14.45
N GLY A 205 -4.31 -5.14 -15.72
CA GLY A 205 -3.91 -6.14 -16.69
C GLY A 205 -4.99 -7.17 -16.98
N ARG A 206 -4.64 -8.44 -16.84
CA ARG A 206 -5.53 -9.58 -17.10
C ARG A 206 -6.30 -10.05 -15.87
N MET A 207 -6.23 -9.29 -14.76
CA MET A 207 -6.90 -9.63 -13.51
C MET A 207 -8.40 -9.32 -13.60
N THR A 208 -9.21 -10.28 -13.20
CA THR A 208 -10.66 -10.16 -13.05
C THR A 208 -11.07 -10.66 -11.66
N LEU A 209 -12.27 -10.34 -11.21
CA LEU A 209 -12.73 -10.71 -9.85
C LEU A 209 -12.72 -12.23 -9.64
N ASP A 210 -13.12 -13.01 -10.66
CA ASP A 210 -13.14 -14.48 -10.61
C ASP A 210 -11.75 -15.12 -10.60
N ARG A 211 -10.72 -14.37 -11.02
CA ARG A 211 -9.31 -14.81 -11.03
C ARG A 211 -8.52 -14.36 -9.80
N LEU A 212 -9.07 -13.40 -9.04
CA LEU A 212 -8.41 -12.85 -7.86
C LEU A 212 -8.07 -13.96 -6.84
N GLY A 213 -6.82 -14.02 -6.40
CA GLY A 213 -6.29 -15.07 -5.52
C GLY A 213 -6.05 -16.43 -6.16
N LYS A 214 -6.40 -16.66 -7.44
CA LYS A 214 -6.23 -17.94 -8.13
C LYS A 214 -5.09 -17.94 -9.15
N VAL A 215 -4.69 -16.77 -9.60
CA VAL A 215 -3.61 -16.62 -10.59
C VAL A 215 -2.67 -15.49 -10.16
N SER A 216 -1.44 -15.53 -10.70
CA SER A 216 -0.48 -14.44 -10.51
C SER A 216 -1.02 -13.14 -11.10
N ALA A 217 -0.97 -12.07 -10.32
CA ALA A 217 -1.36 -10.75 -10.78
C ALA A 217 -0.29 -10.13 -11.67
N ASP A 218 -0.74 -9.41 -12.71
CA ASP A 218 0.15 -8.47 -13.40
C ASP A 218 0.46 -7.31 -12.44
N THR A 219 1.73 -6.92 -12.34
CA THR A 219 2.16 -5.87 -11.43
C THR A 219 2.14 -4.52 -12.13
N ARG A 220 1.29 -3.59 -11.64
CA ARG A 220 1.21 -2.22 -12.17
C ARG A 220 2.49 -1.43 -11.90
N ASN A 221 3.05 -1.59 -10.70
CA ASN A 221 4.18 -0.84 -10.17
C ASN A 221 5.36 -1.76 -9.83
N PRO A 222 6.08 -2.32 -10.83
CA PRO A 222 7.13 -3.30 -10.60
C PRO A 222 8.35 -2.74 -9.85
N LYS A 223 8.63 -1.44 -9.97
CA LYS A 223 9.77 -0.82 -9.27
C LYS A 223 9.45 -0.60 -7.79
N ILE A 224 8.25 -0.13 -7.46
CA ILE A 224 7.78 -0.05 -6.07
C ILE A 224 7.77 -1.44 -5.44
N ALA A 225 7.17 -2.45 -6.11
CA ALA A 225 7.12 -3.82 -5.60
C ALA A 225 8.51 -4.38 -5.33
N GLY A 226 9.44 -4.25 -6.27
CA GLY A 226 10.82 -4.70 -6.12
C GLY A 226 11.58 -3.96 -5.01
N ALA A 227 11.35 -2.67 -4.83
CA ALA A 227 11.97 -1.91 -3.76
C ALA A 227 11.44 -2.33 -2.37
N MET A 228 10.12 -2.55 -2.24
CA MET A 228 9.52 -3.03 -0.99
C MET A 228 10.02 -4.45 -0.64
N GLU A 229 10.32 -5.30 -1.63
CA GLU A 229 10.96 -6.60 -1.41
C GLU A 229 12.40 -6.46 -0.90
N ILE A 230 13.20 -5.55 -1.45
CA ILE A 230 14.55 -5.27 -0.97
C ILE A 230 14.53 -4.77 0.47
N LEU A 231 13.58 -3.89 0.82
CA LEU A 231 13.39 -3.38 2.18
C LEU A 231 12.85 -4.44 3.16
N GLY A 232 12.43 -5.62 2.67
CA GLY A 232 11.93 -6.71 3.49
C GLY A 232 10.46 -6.57 3.90
N GLU A 233 9.72 -5.68 3.24
CA GLU A 233 8.30 -5.43 3.55
C GLU A 233 7.37 -6.44 2.88
N THR A 234 7.82 -7.09 1.79
CA THR A 234 7.06 -8.12 1.08
C THR A 234 7.99 -9.25 0.62
N GLU A 235 7.44 -10.44 0.46
CA GLU A 235 8.14 -11.57 -0.17
C GLU A 235 7.92 -11.63 -1.69
N ASN A 236 7.01 -10.83 -2.24
CA ASN A 236 6.65 -10.75 -3.67
C ASN A 236 6.42 -12.14 -4.32
N ARG A 237 5.74 -13.05 -3.60
CA ARG A 237 5.55 -14.46 -4.02
C ARG A 237 4.11 -14.80 -4.38
N TYR A 238 3.30 -13.84 -4.83
CA TYR A 238 1.90 -14.04 -5.27
C TYR A 238 0.97 -14.65 -4.18
N SER A 239 1.36 -14.57 -2.92
CA SER A 239 0.63 -15.17 -1.79
C SER A 239 -0.31 -14.20 -1.07
N GLY A 240 -0.35 -12.93 -1.45
CA GLY A 240 -1.06 -11.88 -0.73
C GLY A 240 -2.54 -12.18 -0.48
N ILE A 241 -3.35 -12.32 -1.53
CA ILE A 241 -4.78 -12.63 -1.38
C ILE A 241 -5.03 -13.99 -0.72
N PRO A 242 -4.35 -15.09 -1.12
CA PRO A 242 -4.44 -16.35 -0.37
C PRO A 242 -4.08 -16.24 1.11
N THR A 243 -3.06 -15.47 1.46
CA THR A 243 -2.67 -15.23 2.86
C THR A 243 -3.79 -14.53 3.63
N ILE A 244 -4.43 -13.51 3.04
CA ILE A 244 -5.57 -12.80 3.64
C ILE A 244 -6.72 -13.78 3.89
N ILE A 245 -7.14 -14.52 2.86
CA ILE A 245 -8.27 -15.46 2.94
C ILE A 245 -8.01 -16.50 4.03
N ASN A 246 -6.86 -17.17 3.99
CA ASN A 246 -6.49 -18.20 4.97
C ASN A 246 -6.46 -17.66 6.41
N ALA A 247 -5.91 -16.46 6.62
CA ALA A 247 -5.85 -15.86 7.95
C ALA A 247 -7.23 -15.47 8.47
N MET A 248 -8.12 -14.97 7.60
CA MET A 248 -9.51 -14.65 7.95
C MET A 248 -10.27 -15.92 8.31
N GLU A 249 -10.23 -16.97 7.49
CA GLU A 249 -10.89 -18.26 7.75
C GLU A 249 -10.42 -18.90 9.06
N GLN A 250 -9.09 -18.93 9.31
CA GLN A 250 -8.53 -19.44 10.57
C GLN A 250 -9.00 -18.65 11.80
N SER A 251 -9.37 -17.39 11.62
CA SER A 251 -9.91 -16.53 12.68
C SER A 251 -11.43 -16.63 12.82
N GLY A 252 -12.10 -17.42 11.96
CA GLY A 252 -13.56 -17.55 11.91
C GLY A 252 -14.26 -16.34 11.31
N LEU A 253 -13.56 -15.59 10.44
CA LEU A 253 -14.05 -14.42 9.71
C LEU A 253 -14.22 -14.76 8.22
N THR A 254 -15.10 -14.02 7.54
CA THR A 254 -15.40 -14.18 6.11
C THR A 254 -15.01 -12.92 5.34
#